data_a223690ce1e0efd23d7d4c32afeca319
#
_entry.id   a223690ce1e0efd23d7d4c32afeca319
#
_cell.length_a   1.000
_cell.length_b   1.000
_cell.length_c   1.000
_cell.angle_alpha   90.00
_cell.angle_beta   90.00
_cell.angle_gamma   90.00
#
_symmetry.space_group_name_H-M   'P 1'
#
loop_
_entity.id
_entity.type
_entity.pdbx_description
1 polymer ?
#
loop_
_entity_poly.entity_id
_entity_poly.type
_entity_poly.pdbx_seq_one_letter_code
_entity_poly.pdbx_strand_id
1 'polypeptide(L)'
;MKGADPLPKETDAPNFFIGRSDTIANNDKLSHKSRQSLYTARAANTVDAYRSDWNDFCDWCSYHDLSSFPAEPETIVNYINDLADNAKANTIARRISALTENFDAAGVKDNPCRFPIVRNALRGIKRMKGTI
;
A
#
# COMPACT_ATOMS: atom_id res chain seq x y z
N MET A 1 15.20 -15.43 -13.35
CA MET A 1 14.74 -15.10 -13.07
C MET A 1 14.28 -14.87 -12.56
N LYS A 2 14.28 -14.66 -12.49
CA LYS A 2 13.74 -14.40 -11.89
C LYS A 2 12.98 -14.19 -11.65
N GLY A 3 12.75 -14.13 -11.62
CA GLY A 3 12.08 -13.82 -11.28
C GLY A 3 11.44 -13.62 -10.95
N ALA A 4 11.20 -13.84 -11.28
CA ALA A 4 10.40 -13.55 -11.01
C ALA A 4 9.69 -13.23 -10.27
N ASP A 5 9.52 -12.86 -10.42
CA ASP A 5 9.00 -12.29 -9.56
C ASP A 5 7.66 -12.58 -9.29
N PRO A 6 7.33 -13.13 -8.27
CA PRO A 6 6.01 -13.51 -7.93
C PRO A 6 5.21 -12.33 -7.48
N LEU A 7 5.17 -11.35 -8.30
CA LEU A 7 4.38 -10.21 -7.98
C LEU A 7 2.93 -10.56 -8.00
N PRO A 8 2.13 -9.95 -7.15
CA PRO A 8 0.68 -10.12 -7.24
C PRO A 8 0.23 -9.78 -8.63
N LYS A 9 -0.61 -10.62 -9.17
CA LYS A 9 -1.17 -10.35 -10.48
C LYS A 9 -2.17 -9.23 -10.39
N GLU A 10 -2.43 -8.61 -11.51
CA GLU A 10 -3.46 -7.58 -11.55
C GLU A 10 -4.78 -8.11 -11.04
N THR A 11 -5.02 -9.39 -11.23
CA THR A 11 -6.25 -10.00 -10.77
C THR A 11 -6.35 -10.00 -9.26
N ASP A 12 -5.22 -9.92 -8.57
CA ASP A 12 -5.22 -9.92 -7.12
C ASP A 12 -5.44 -8.54 -6.55
N ALA A 13 -4.89 -7.52 -7.19
CA ALA A 13 -4.94 -6.17 -6.67
C ALA A 13 -6.33 -5.58 -6.57
N PRO A 14 -7.20 -5.73 -7.58
CA PRO A 14 -8.50 -5.05 -7.54
C PRO A 14 -9.38 -5.42 -6.36
N ASN A 15 -9.22 -6.62 -5.85
CA ASN A 15 -10.09 -7.07 -4.76
C ASN A 15 -9.73 -6.49 -3.41
N PHE A 16 -8.57 -5.87 -3.31
CA PHE A 16 -8.07 -5.39 -2.05
C PHE A 16 -8.91 -4.30 -1.44
N PHE A 17 -9.44 -3.43 -2.27
CA PHE A 17 -9.92 -2.16 -1.74
C PHE A 17 -11.41 -1.99 -1.79
N ILE A 18 -12.10 -2.90 -2.44
CA ILE A 18 -13.53 -2.78 -2.61
C ILE A 18 -14.25 -2.83 -1.28
N GLY A 19 -13.79 -3.68 -0.40
CA GLY A 19 -14.44 -3.87 0.88
C GLY A 19 -14.16 -2.79 1.92
N ARG A 20 -13.37 -1.78 1.55
CA ARG A 20 -13.01 -0.72 2.49
C ARG A 20 -13.90 0.50 2.40
N SER A 21 -14.98 0.41 1.69
CA SER A 21 -15.84 1.56 1.44
C SER A 21 -16.99 1.66 2.42
N ASP A 22 -16.67 1.68 3.70
CA ASP A 22 -17.67 1.67 4.73
C ASP A 22 -18.61 2.87 4.66
N THR A 23 -18.07 4.02 4.28
CA THR A 23 -18.88 5.23 4.16
C THR A 23 -20.01 5.04 3.16
N ILE A 24 -19.71 4.37 2.06
CA ILE A 24 -20.73 4.12 1.05
C ILE A 24 -21.73 3.07 1.54
N ALA A 25 -21.19 2.00 2.12
CA ALA A 25 -22.03 0.89 2.58
C ALA A 25 -23.03 1.32 3.64
N ASN A 26 -22.64 2.25 4.49
CA ASN A 26 -23.45 2.65 5.62
C ASN A 26 -24.33 3.88 5.36
N ASN A 27 -24.37 4.35 4.13
CA ASN A 27 -25.18 5.51 3.82
C ASN A 27 -26.57 5.07 3.31
N ASP A 28 -27.54 5.15 4.18
CA ASP A 28 -28.90 4.68 3.88
C ASP A 28 -29.60 5.52 2.81
N LYS A 29 -29.11 6.70 2.55
CA LYS A 29 -29.75 7.59 1.59
C LYS A 29 -29.38 7.30 0.15
N LEU A 30 -28.39 6.45 -0.05
CA LEU A 30 -27.94 6.10 -1.40
C LEU A 30 -28.80 4.97 -1.97
N SER A 31 -29.20 5.12 -3.21
CA SER A 31 -29.85 4.05 -3.92
C SER A 31 -28.83 2.97 -4.27
N HIS A 32 -29.33 1.81 -4.62
CA HIS A 32 -28.46 0.72 -5.06
C HIS A 32 -27.58 1.14 -6.23
N LYS A 33 -28.17 1.82 -7.21
CA LYS A 33 -27.41 2.28 -8.38
C LYS A 33 -26.34 3.28 -8.00
N SER A 34 -26.68 4.19 -7.09
CA SER A 34 -25.71 5.18 -6.65
C SER A 34 -24.54 4.52 -5.92
N ARG A 35 -24.83 3.54 -5.08
CA ARG A 35 -23.77 2.82 -4.41
C ARG A 35 -22.85 2.15 -5.41
N GLN A 36 -23.45 1.54 -6.43
CA GLN A 36 -22.68 0.84 -7.42
C GLN A 36 -21.72 1.76 -8.17
N SER A 37 -22.23 2.93 -8.59
CA SER A 37 -21.37 3.86 -9.30
C SER A 37 -20.28 4.42 -8.43
N LEU A 38 -20.56 4.67 -7.17
CA LEU A 38 -19.54 5.17 -6.22
C LEU A 38 -18.48 4.12 -5.94
N TYR A 39 -18.90 2.86 -5.76
CA TYR A 39 -17.94 1.78 -5.58
C TYR A 39 -17.04 1.65 -6.80
N THR A 40 -17.64 1.71 -7.99
CA THR A 40 -16.88 1.56 -9.21
C THR A 40 -15.84 2.67 -9.37
N ALA A 41 -16.28 3.91 -9.16
CA ALA A 41 -15.38 5.05 -9.28
C ALA A 41 -14.24 4.99 -8.27
N ARG A 42 -14.60 4.70 -7.02
CA ARG A 42 -13.60 4.64 -5.97
C ARG A 42 -12.64 3.50 -6.16
N ALA A 43 -13.17 2.34 -6.54
CA ALA A 43 -12.32 1.18 -6.74
C ALA A 43 -11.32 1.40 -7.87
N ALA A 44 -11.76 2.01 -8.95
CA ALA A 44 -10.87 2.26 -10.08
C ALA A 44 -9.73 3.19 -9.70
N ASN A 45 -10.07 4.31 -9.06
CA ASN A 45 -9.05 5.28 -8.67
C ASN A 45 -8.09 4.71 -7.62
N THR A 46 -8.63 4.00 -6.65
CA THR A 46 -7.82 3.42 -5.58
C THR A 46 -6.93 2.32 -6.12
N VAL A 47 -7.48 1.46 -6.98
CA VAL A 47 -6.71 0.37 -7.56
C VAL A 47 -5.54 0.89 -8.37
N ASP A 48 -5.78 1.93 -9.19
CA ASP A 48 -4.70 2.49 -10.00
C ASP A 48 -3.59 3.06 -9.13
N ALA A 49 -3.96 3.83 -8.12
CA ALA A 49 -2.97 4.45 -7.24
C ALA A 49 -2.19 3.39 -6.47
N TYR A 50 -2.88 2.40 -5.93
CA TYR A 50 -2.24 1.38 -5.12
C TYR A 50 -1.41 0.41 -5.96
N ARG A 51 -1.86 0.16 -7.18
CA ARG A 51 -1.06 -0.66 -8.08
C ARG A 51 0.25 0.04 -8.43
N SER A 52 0.19 1.33 -8.65
CA SER A 52 1.38 2.11 -8.93
C SER A 52 2.33 2.09 -7.75
N ASP A 53 1.79 2.26 -6.54
CA ASP A 53 2.60 2.23 -5.32
C ASP A 53 3.22 0.85 -5.11
N TRP A 54 2.47 -0.20 -5.36
CA TRP A 54 2.97 -1.56 -5.21
C TRP A 54 4.08 -1.84 -6.22
N ASN A 55 3.87 -1.43 -7.46
CA ASN A 55 4.87 -1.64 -8.49
C ASN A 55 6.17 -0.91 -8.17
N ASP A 56 6.06 0.29 -7.62
CA ASP A 56 7.25 1.02 -7.22
C ASP A 56 8.04 0.26 -6.15
N PHE A 57 7.33 -0.28 -5.16
CA PHE A 57 7.97 -1.08 -4.12
C PHE A 57 8.63 -2.32 -4.72
N CYS A 58 7.94 -2.99 -5.63
CA CYS A 58 8.47 -4.19 -6.25
C CYS A 58 9.73 -3.88 -7.07
N ASP A 59 9.71 -2.78 -7.78
CA ASP A 59 10.87 -2.36 -8.57
C ASP A 59 12.05 -2.05 -7.65
N TRP A 60 11.79 -1.36 -6.56
CA TRP A 60 12.83 -1.06 -5.59
C TRP A 60 13.43 -2.34 -5.00
N CYS A 61 12.56 -3.28 -4.64
CA CYS A 61 13.03 -4.55 -4.10
C CYS A 61 13.86 -5.30 -5.12
N SER A 62 13.40 -5.33 -6.35
CA SER A 62 14.11 -6.03 -7.42
C SER A 62 15.51 -5.42 -7.63
N TYR A 63 15.58 -4.11 -7.61
CA TYR A 63 16.85 -3.41 -7.77
C TYR A 63 17.84 -3.77 -6.66
N HIS A 64 17.32 -4.02 -5.45
CA HIS A 64 18.16 -4.35 -4.31
C HIS A 64 18.27 -5.85 -4.04
N ASP A 65 17.76 -6.67 -4.93
CA ASP A 65 17.77 -8.13 -4.77
C ASP A 65 17.05 -8.58 -3.51
N LEU A 66 15.93 -7.93 -3.22
CA LEU A 66 15.11 -8.26 -2.07
C LEU A 66 13.76 -8.78 -2.52
N SER A 67 13.14 -9.59 -1.68
CA SER A 67 11.81 -10.10 -1.95
C SER A 67 10.77 -9.08 -1.55
N SER A 68 9.83 -8.81 -2.46
CA SER A 68 8.71 -7.94 -2.16
C SER A 68 7.53 -8.71 -1.59
N PHE A 69 7.44 -9.99 -1.86
CA PHE A 69 6.31 -10.78 -1.43
C PHE A 69 6.73 -12.25 -1.31
N PRO A 70 7.00 -12.71 -0.11
CA PRO A 70 6.89 -11.99 1.16
C PRO A 70 8.01 -10.97 1.34
N ALA A 71 7.71 -9.95 2.13
CA ALA A 71 8.69 -8.92 2.47
C ALA A 71 8.90 -8.92 3.97
N GLU A 72 10.10 -8.53 4.37
CA GLU A 72 10.41 -8.42 5.78
C GLU A 72 10.21 -6.99 6.26
N PRO A 73 9.94 -6.79 7.56
CA PRO A 73 9.78 -5.43 8.09
C PRO A 73 10.98 -4.55 7.77
N GLU A 74 12.19 -5.11 7.85
CA GLU A 74 13.41 -4.36 7.55
C GLU A 74 13.43 -3.86 6.13
N THR A 75 12.89 -4.66 5.21
CA THR A 75 12.79 -4.25 3.80
C THR A 75 11.93 -3.01 3.67
N ILE A 76 10.79 -2.99 4.39
CA ILE A 76 9.91 -1.83 4.37
C ILE A 76 10.63 -0.60 4.94
N VAL A 77 11.34 -0.79 6.05
CA VAL A 77 12.07 0.32 6.68
C VAL A 77 13.09 0.91 5.71
N ASN A 78 13.85 0.06 5.06
CA ASN A 78 14.85 0.52 4.11
C ASN A 78 14.22 1.22 2.92
N TYR A 79 13.10 0.69 2.45
CA TYR A 79 12.39 1.29 1.32
C TYR A 79 11.92 2.71 1.65
N ILE A 80 11.27 2.89 2.80
CA ILE A 80 10.75 4.22 3.11
C ILE A 80 11.85 5.22 3.42
N ASN A 81 13.00 4.75 3.91
CA ASN A 81 14.12 5.65 4.12
C ASN A 81 14.72 6.11 2.80
N ASP A 82 14.78 5.24 1.81
CA ASP A 82 15.21 5.65 0.48
C ASP A 82 14.22 6.63 -0.13
N LEU A 83 12.92 6.36 0.04
CA LEU A 83 11.90 7.30 -0.45
C LEU A 83 12.05 8.67 0.19
N ALA A 84 12.48 8.70 1.44
CA ALA A 84 12.56 9.96 2.18
C ALA A 84 13.55 10.93 1.56
N ASP A 85 14.47 10.45 0.74
CA ASP A 85 15.40 11.33 0.06
C ASP A 85 14.70 12.27 -0.92
N ASN A 86 13.57 11.81 -1.49
CA ASN A 86 12.90 12.58 -2.54
C ASN A 86 11.43 12.81 -2.31
N ALA A 87 10.84 12.19 -1.31
CA ALA A 87 9.40 12.25 -1.09
C ALA A 87 9.07 12.95 0.22
N LYS A 88 7.92 13.55 0.25
CA LYS A 88 7.41 14.18 1.47
C LYS A 88 6.88 13.12 2.42
N ALA A 89 6.82 13.47 3.70
CA ALA A 89 6.36 12.54 4.72
C ALA A 89 4.95 12.02 4.42
N ASN A 90 4.06 12.88 3.93
CA ASN A 90 2.70 12.45 3.60
C ASN A 90 2.67 11.43 2.48
N THR A 91 3.54 11.60 1.48
CA THR A 91 3.64 10.66 0.39
C THR A 91 4.09 9.30 0.89
N ILE A 92 5.08 9.30 1.77
CA ILE A 92 5.60 8.07 2.35
C ILE A 92 4.50 7.36 3.16
N ALA A 93 3.78 8.12 3.98
CA ALA A 93 2.69 7.56 4.78
C ALA A 93 1.62 6.92 3.88
N ARG A 94 1.28 7.59 2.79
CA ARG A 94 0.30 7.07 1.85
C ARG A 94 0.78 5.76 1.22
N ARG A 95 2.05 5.71 0.85
CA ARG A 95 2.60 4.48 0.26
C ARG A 95 2.61 3.33 1.25
N ILE A 96 2.92 3.62 2.50
CA ILE A 96 2.84 2.59 3.54
C ILE A 96 1.41 2.07 3.66
N SER A 97 0.44 2.96 3.60
CA SER A 97 -0.96 2.53 3.66
C SER A 97 -1.31 1.61 2.48
N ALA A 98 -0.84 1.95 1.29
CA ALA A 98 -1.09 1.13 0.12
C ALA A 98 -0.48 -0.27 0.28
N LEU A 99 0.77 -0.32 0.74
CA LEU A 99 1.42 -1.61 0.96
C LEU A 99 0.70 -2.42 2.04
N THR A 100 0.28 -1.74 3.10
CA THR A 100 -0.44 -2.40 4.18
C THR A 100 -1.70 -3.07 3.67
N GLU A 101 -2.48 -2.33 2.88
CA GLU A 101 -3.71 -2.89 2.31
C GLU A 101 -3.42 -4.05 1.39
N ASN A 102 -2.35 -3.94 0.63
CA ASN A 102 -1.98 -5.00 -0.30
C ASN A 102 -1.64 -6.29 0.43
N PHE A 103 -0.83 -6.20 1.46
CA PHE A 103 -0.45 -7.39 2.23
C PHE A 103 -1.65 -7.99 2.94
N ASP A 104 -2.52 -7.14 3.50
CA ASP A 104 -3.72 -7.63 4.18
C ASP A 104 -4.63 -8.37 3.21
N ALA A 105 -4.85 -7.79 2.06
CA ALA A 105 -5.76 -8.39 1.09
C ALA A 105 -5.22 -9.69 0.53
N ALA A 106 -3.91 -9.80 0.48
CA ALA A 106 -3.27 -11.03 0.02
C ALA A 106 -3.28 -12.12 1.10
N GLY A 107 -3.79 -11.79 2.29
CA GLY A 107 -3.91 -12.78 3.35
C GLY A 107 -2.64 -12.98 4.16
N VAL A 108 -1.73 -12.02 4.10
CA VAL A 108 -0.48 -12.12 4.87
C VAL A 108 -0.79 -11.93 6.34
N LYS A 109 -0.51 -12.96 7.12
CA LYS A 109 -0.85 -12.96 8.52
C LYS A 109 -0.06 -11.94 9.32
N ASP A 110 1.25 -11.96 9.14
CA ASP A 110 2.13 -11.03 9.84
C ASP A 110 2.55 -9.95 8.88
N ASN A 111 1.65 -9.02 8.67
CA ASN A 111 1.86 -7.92 7.73
C ASN A 111 3.11 -7.15 8.12
N PRO A 112 4.12 -7.10 7.26
CA PRO A 112 5.39 -6.45 7.61
C PRO A 112 5.22 -4.97 7.91
N CYS A 113 4.25 -4.32 7.31
CA CYS A 113 4.03 -2.90 7.52
C CYS A 113 3.51 -2.58 8.92
N ARG A 114 2.98 -3.57 9.63
CA ARG A 114 2.43 -3.34 10.96
C ARG A 114 3.41 -3.57 12.08
N PHE A 115 4.61 -4.01 11.76
CA PHE A 115 5.62 -4.23 12.79
C PHE A 115 6.06 -2.90 13.39
N PRO A 116 6.35 -2.88 14.69
CA PRO A 116 6.75 -1.63 15.36
C PRO A 116 7.93 -0.94 14.71
N ILE A 117 8.87 -1.68 14.16
CA ILE A 117 10.04 -1.09 13.54
C ILE A 117 9.64 -0.20 12.36
N VAL A 118 8.62 -0.60 11.61
CA VAL A 118 8.15 0.20 10.48
C VAL A 118 7.45 1.46 10.98
N ARG A 119 6.61 1.31 11.99
CA ARG A 119 5.89 2.45 12.55
C ARG A 119 6.85 3.46 13.15
N ASN A 120 7.87 2.97 13.83
CA ASN A 120 8.87 3.84 14.44
C ASN A 120 9.70 4.54 13.37
N ALA A 121 10.05 3.83 12.30
CA ALA A 121 10.80 4.44 11.20
C ALA A 121 10.00 5.57 10.56
N LEU A 122 8.71 5.34 10.33
CA LEU A 122 7.85 6.38 9.75
C LEU A 122 7.79 7.59 10.66
N ARG A 123 7.66 7.36 11.96
CA ARG A 123 7.62 8.45 12.92
C ARG A 123 8.93 9.24 12.90
N GLY A 124 10.06 8.52 12.83
CA GLY A 124 11.35 9.16 12.76
C GLY A 124 11.53 10.00 11.51
N ILE A 125 11.07 9.48 10.38
CA ILE A 125 11.14 10.23 9.13
C ILE A 125 10.31 11.51 9.21
N LYS A 126 9.13 11.43 9.79
CA LYS A 126 8.29 12.61 9.95
C LYS A 126 8.99 13.68 10.78
N ARG A 127 9.65 13.27 11.85
CA ARG A 127 10.39 14.21 12.68
C ARG A 127 11.55 14.83 11.95
N MET A 128 12.31 14.00 11.24
CA MET A 128 13.47 14.49 10.52
C MET A 128 13.08 15.48 9.42
N LYS A 129 11.91 15.28 8.82
CA LYS A 129 11.45 16.19 7.78
C LYS A 129 10.77 17.43 8.34
N GLY A 130 10.61 17.51 9.65
CA GLY A 130 10.02 18.69 10.27
C GLY A 130 8.60 18.94 9.87
N THR A 131 7.80 17.91 9.80
CA THR A 131 6.41 18.06 9.45
C THR A 131 5.65 18.54 10.67
N ILE A 132 5.55 19.77 10.79
CA ILE A 132 4.85 20.33 11.94
C ILE A 132 3.59 20.99 11.49
#